data_80ded688b51751f68727e4bc2b168810
#
_entry.id   80ded688b51751f68727e4bc2b168810
#
_cell.length_a   1.000
_cell.length_b   1.000
_cell.length_c   1.000
_cell.angle_alpha   90.00
_cell.angle_beta   90.00
_cell.angle_gamma   90.00
#
_symmetry.space_group_name_H-M   'P 1'
#
loop_
_entity.id
_entity.type
_entity.pdbx_description
1 polymer ?
#
loop_
_entity_poly.entity_id
_entity_poly.type
_entity_poly.pdbx_seq_one_letter_code
_entity_poly.pdbx_strand_id
1 'polypeptide(L)'
;MKQLILDWNRKTESSRLWEFGVNTCHATLWLRRDLPAQLKHEHDTLGFQYVRFHGVLNDDMDVMRADGTFHFERVVKVYETILKAGMKPFVELSSMPSALQSADSKICFYGFRNSPPRSWKTWKELIAAFTRALLEHFGEEEIKT
;
A
#
# COMPACT_ATOMS: atom_id res chain seq x y z
N MET A 1 -11.38 28.61 -33.64
CA MET A 1 -10.63 28.36 -32.41
C MET A 1 -11.62 28.44 -31.24
N LYS A 2 -11.75 27.41 -30.39
CA LYS A 2 -12.62 27.48 -29.19
C LYS A 2 -11.86 28.23 -28.11
N GLN A 3 -12.46 29.28 -27.55
CA GLN A 3 -11.86 30.05 -26.48
C GLN A 3 -12.35 29.51 -25.14
N LEU A 4 -11.42 29.19 -24.21
CA LEU A 4 -11.72 28.82 -22.83
C LEU A 4 -11.64 30.10 -21.99
N ILE A 5 -12.72 30.42 -21.28
CA ILE A 5 -12.78 31.58 -20.38
C ILE A 5 -12.85 31.02 -18.94
N LEU A 6 -11.88 31.40 -18.12
CA LEU A 6 -11.85 31.09 -16.69
C LEU A 6 -12.42 32.30 -15.91
N ASP A 7 -13.51 32.08 -15.22
CA ASP A 7 -14.09 33.08 -14.33
C ASP A 7 -13.76 32.74 -12.88
N TRP A 8 -12.79 33.42 -12.30
CA TRP A 8 -12.33 33.24 -10.93
C TRP A 8 -13.36 33.63 -9.85
N ASN A 9 -14.39 34.38 -10.21
CA ASN A 9 -15.46 34.80 -9.31
C ASN A 9 -16.59 33.76 -9.22
N ARG A 10 -16.63 32.83 -10.19
CA ARG A 10 -17.64 31.79 -10.23
C ARG A 10 -17.19 30.58 -9.40
N LYS A 11 -17.65 30.51 -8.18
CA LYS A 11 -17.44 29.34 -7.30
C LYS A 11 -18.57 28.34 -7.53
N THR A 12 -18.21 27.06 -7.72
CA THR A 12 -19.15 25.94 -7.71
C THR A 12 -18.74 25.00 -6.59
N GLU A 13 -19.73 24.38 -5.95
CA GLU A 13 -19.43 23.31 -4.99
C GLU A 13 -18.73 22.15 -5.73
N SER A 14 -17.68 21.64 -5.11
CA SER A 14 -16.96 20.46 -5.58
C SER A 14 -17.22 19.30 -4.62
N SER A 15 -17.40 18.11 -5.16
CA SER A 15 -17.60 16.88 -4.37
C SER A 15 -16.38 16.47 -3.56
N ARG A 16 -15.24 17.15 -3.69
CA ARG A 16 -13.98 16.88 -3.01
C ARG A 16 -13.52 15.42 -3.13
N LEU A 17 -13.77 14.79 -4.29
CA LEU A 17 -13.44 13.38 -4.54
C LEU A 17 -11.95 13.06 -4.36
N TRP A 18 -11.08 14.07 -4.47
CA TRP A 18 -9.64 13.90 -4.22
C TRP A 18 -9.34 13.54 -2.76
N GLU A 19 -10.22 13.84 -1.80
CA GLU A 19 -10.03 13.50 -0.39
C GLU A 19 -10.13 11.99 -0.13
N PHE A 20 -10.71 11.23 -1.07
CA PHE A 20 -10.78 9.78 -0.92
C PHE A 20 -9.40 9.17 -0.66
N GLY A 21 -8.38 9.53 -1.45
CA GLY A 21 -7.07 8.99 -1.18
C GLY A 21 -5.97 9.46 -2.11
N VAL A 22 -4.76 9.19 -1.70
CA VAL A 22 -3.53 9.46 -2.43
C VAL A 22 -2.83 8.16 -2.84
N ASN A 23 -2.32 8.13 -4.06
CA ASN A 23 -1.45 7.05 -4.52
C ASN A 23 0.01 7.44 -4.26
N THR A 24 0.68 6.64 -3.46
CA THR A 24 2.12 6.80 -3.18
C THR A 24 2.92 5.76 -3.93
N CYS A 25 4.25 5.76 -3.75
CA CYS A 25 5.13 4.92 -4.54
C CYS A 25 5.15 3.47 -4.03
N HIS A 26 6.13 3.11 -3.26
CA HIS A 26 6.51 1.73 -2.91
C HIS A 26 6.49 1.51 -1.40
N ALA A 27 6.09 0.33 -0.93
CA ALA A 27 5.88 0.02 0.48
C ALA A 27 7.07 0.34 1.38
N THR A 28 8.30 0.00 0.96
CA THR A 28 9.51 0.26 1.77
C THR A 28 9.81 1.72 2.00
N LEU A 29 9.29 2.64 1.18
CA LEU A 29 9.45 4.07 1.42
C LEU A 29 8.80 4.51 2.74
N TRP A 30 7.73 3.83 3.17
CA TRP A 30 7.05 4.10 4.43
C TRP A 30 7.86 3.77 5.68
N LEU A 31 8.98 3.05 5.53
CA LEU A 31 9.95 2.80 6.59
C LEU A 31 10.96 3.94 6.78
N ARG A 32 10.93 4.97 5.92
CA ARG A 32 11.76 6.17 6.04
C ARG A 32 11.27 7.03 7.19
N ARG A 33 12.20 7.79 7.80
CA ARG A 33 11.90 8.63 8.97
C ARG A 33 11.13 9.91 8.63
N ASP A 34 11.28 10.41 7.40
CA ASP A 34 10.71 11.68 6.95
C ASP A 34 9.27 11.54 6.41
N LEU A 35 8.91 10.37 5.90
CA LEU A 35 7.63 10.15 5.23
C LEU A 35 6.40 10.30 6.14
N PRO A 36 6.41 9.84 7.42
CA PRO A 36 5.25 9.99 8.30
C PRO A 36 4.81 11.45 8.50
N ALA A 37 5.77 12.37 8.62
CA ALA A 37 5.46 13.79 8.78
C ALA A 37 4.89 14.40 7.50
N GLN A 38 5.39 14.00 6.33
CA GLN A 38 4.86 14.43 5.03
C GLN A 38 3.42 13.94 4.85
N LEU A 39 3.15 12.66 5.13
CA LEU A 39 1.82 12.09 5.02
C LEU A 39 0.81 12.80 5.94
N LYS A 40 1.22 13.04 7.20
CA LYS A 40 0.36 13.79 8.13
C LYS A 40 0.05 15.18 7.61
N HIS A 41 1.04 15.87 7.07
CA HIS A 41 0.84 17.20 6.48
C HIS A 41 -0.13 17.15 5.28
N GLU A 42 -0.01 16.15 4.42
CA GLU A 42 -0.92 15.95 3.28
C GLU A 42 -2.35 15.64 3.74
N HIS A 43 -2.51 14.79 4.77
CA HIS A 43 -3.81 14.53 5.38
C HIS A 43 -4.43 15.82 5.94
N ASP A 44 -3.68 16.55 6.79
CA ASP A 44 -4.17 17.76 7.47
C ASP A 44 -4.51 18.90 6.48
N THR A 45 -3.80 18.97 5.35
CA THR A 45 -3.94 20.07 4.38
C THR A 45 -4.92 19.74 3.26
N LEU A 46 -4.91 18.53 2.74
CA LEU A 46 -5.66 18.10 1.56
C LEU A 46 -6.82 17.17 1.89
N GLY A 47 -6.90 16.65 3.11
CA GLY A 47 -8.00 15.83 3.60
C GLY A 47 -8.00 14.39 3.11
N PHE A 48 -6.88 13.87 2.57
CA PHE A 48 -6.79 12.49 2.13
C PHE A 48 -7.13 11.50 3.23
N GLN A 49 -8.01 10.52 2.93
CA GLN A 49 -8.46 9.51 3.89
C GLN A 49 -7.71 8.18 3.74
N TYR A 50 -7.33 7.82 2.51
CA TYR A 50 -6.66 6.55 2.21
C TYR A 50 -5.31 6.77 1.53
N VAL A 51 -4.39 5.85 1.80
CA VAL A 51 -3.09 5.75 1.12
C VAL A 51 -3.01 4.44 0.38
N ARG A 52 -2.89 4.50 -0.95
CA ARG A 52 -2.57 3.36 -1.79
C ARG A 52 -1.08 3.34 -2.12
N PHE A 53 -0.47 2.19 -2.04
CA PHE A 53 0.91 1.94 -2.43
C PHE A 53 1.05 0.50 -2.92
N HIS A 54 2.08 0.23 -3.72
CA HIS A 54 2.36 -1.10 -4.22
C HIS A 54 3.56 -1.74 -3.49
N GLY A 55 3.73 -3.05 -3.71
CA GLY A 55 4.92 -3.75 -3.25
C GLY A 55 4.91 -4.19 -1.79
N VAL A 56 3.73 -4.31 -1.17
CA VAL A 56 3.63 -4.78 0.23
C VAL A 56 4.16 -6.21 0.40
N LEU A 57 4.13 -7.02 -0.67
CA LEU A 57 4.67 -8.39 -0.68
C LEU A 57 6.03 -8.49 -1.38
N ASN A 58 6.66 -7.37 -1.72
CA ASN A 58 7.97 -7.37 -2.38
C ASN A 58 9.06 -7.87 -1.43
N ASP A 59 10.16 -8.39 -1.97
CA ASP A 59 11.25 -8.99 -1.17
C ASP A 59 11.86 -8.03 -0.15
N ASP A 60 11.92 -6.74 -0.47
CA ASP A 60 12.43 -5.71 0.44
C ASP A 60 11.49 -5.42 1.63
N MET A 61 10.27 -5.97 1.62
CA MET A 61 9.37 -6.02 2.78
C MET A 61 9.57 -7.26 3.66
N ASP A 62 10.43 -8.20 3.25
CA ASP A 62 10.79 -9.44 3.97
C ASP A 62 9.59 -10.33 4.33
N VAL A 63 8.53 -10.34 3.50
CA VAL A 63 7.28 -11.04 3.82
C VAL A 63 7.36 -12.56 3.63
N MET A 64 8.26 -13.03 2.74
CA MET A 64 8.49 -14.44 2.50
C MET A 64 9.97 -14.71 2.25
N ARG A 65 10.57 -15.55 3.07
CA ARG A 65 11.97 -15.96 2.93
C ARG A 65 12.13 -17.23 2.10
N ALA A 66 13.36 -17.49 1.69
CA ALA A 66 13.69 -18.65 0.87
C ALA A 66 13.41 -20.00 1.54
N ASP A 67 13.41 -20.04 2.88
CA ASP A 67 13.05 -21.21 3.69
C ASP A 67 11.53 -21.45 3.78
N GLY A 68 10.72 -20.55 3.18
CA GLY A 68 9.26 -20.63 3.17
C GLY A 68 8.58 -20.00 4.39
N THR A 69 9.33 -19.36 5.30
CA THR A 69 8.75 -18.66 6.45
C THR A 69 8.16 -17.32 6.06
N PHE A 70 7.13 -16.88 6.78
CA PHE A 70 6.44 -15.61 6.57
C PHE A 70 6.73 -14.65 7.72
N HIS A 71 6.95 -13.36 7.38
CA HIS A 71 7.30 -12.30 8.31
C HIS A 71 6.54 -11.01 7.94
N PHE A 72 5.94 -10.35 8.90
CA PHE A 72 5.06 -9.20 8.63
C PHE A 72 5.40 -7.95 9.46
N GLU A 73 6.52 -7.95 10.18
CA GLU A 73 6.92 -6.84 11.05
C GLU A 73 7.06 -5.53 10.28
N ARG A 74 7.62 -5.56 9.05
CA ARG A 74 7.74 -4.39 8.20
C ARG A 74 6.39 -3.91 7.68
N VAL A 75 5.49 -4.83 7.34
CA VAL A 75 4.13 -4.53 6.89
C VAL A 75 3.34 -3.85 8.02
N VAL A 76 3.37 -4.44 9.20
CA VAL A 76 2.75 -3.87 10.41
C VAL A 76 3.27 -2.46 10.66
N LYS A 77 4.60 -2.27 10.61
CA LYS A 77 5.21 -0.95 10.80
C LYS A 77 4.75 0.10 9.79
N VAL A 78 4.61 -0.27 8.53
CA VAL A 78 4.08 0.61 7.49
C VAL A 78 2.63 1.02 7.80
N TYR A 79 1.79 0.06 8.13
CA TYR A 79 0.37 0.33 8.43
C TYR A 79 0.19 1.14 9.71
N GLU A 80 0.95 0.84 10.77
CA GLU A 80 0.98 1.70 11.97
C GLU A 80 1.33 3.15 11.62
N THR A 81 2.29 3.35 10.71
CA THR A 81 2.73 4.70 10.31
C THR A 81 1.60 5.45 9.62
N ILE A 82 0.87 4.80 8.74
CA ILE A 82 -0.27 5.38 8.03
C ILE A 82 -1.42 5.70 9.00
N LEU A 83 -1.78 4.76 9.87
CA LEU A 83 -2.83 4.95 10.86
C LEU A 83 -2.49 6.08 11.84
N LYS A 84 -1.25 6.20 12.29
CA LYS A 84 -0.77 7.30 13.15
C LYS A 84 -0.83 8.67 12.47
N ALA A 85 -0.80 8.72 11.14
CA ALA A 85 -1.01 9.95 10.38
C ALA A 85 -2.48 10.33 10.22
N GLY A 86 -3.43 9.51 10.69
CA GLY A 86 -4.87 9.73 10.60
C GLY A 86 -5.51 9.19 9.31
N MET A 87 -4.76 8.40 8.53
CA MET A 87 -5.22 7.83 7.26
C MET A 87 -5.33 6.31 7.37
N LYS A 88 -5.95 5.67 6.37
CA LYS A 88 -6.07 4.22 6.26
C LYS A 88 -5.29 3.68 5.06
N PRO A 89 -4.65 2.49 5.18
CA PRO A 89 -4.02 1.85 4.03
C PRO A 89 -5.09 1.27 3.09
N PHE A 90 -5.00 1.62 1.81
CA PHE A 90 -5.72 0.91 0.75
C PHE A 90 -4.84 -0.26 0.30
N VAL A 91 -5.16 -1.46 0.78
CA VAL A 91 -4.30 -2.64 0.64
C VAL A 91 -4.23 -3.14 -0.80
N GLU A 92 -3.02 -3.14 -1.36
CA GLU A 92 -2.72 -3.74 -2.66
C GLU A 92 -1.78 -4.95 -2.45
N LEU A 93 -2.27 -6.16 -2.72
CA LEU A 93 -1.51 -7.40 -2.56
C LEU A 93 -0.52 -7.60 -3.74
N SER A 94 0.51 -6.79 -3.78
CA SER A 94 1.59 -6.79 -4.78
C SER A 94 2.95 -6.60 -4.09
N SER A 95 4.07 -6.90 -4.71
CA SER A 95 4.32 -7.72 -5.89
C SER A 95 4.41 -9.20 -5.51
N MET A 96 4.75 -10.08 -6.49
CA MET A 96 5.02 -11.48 -6.19
C MET A 96 6.40 -11.62 -5.49
N PRO A 97 6.50 -12.25 -4.30
CA PRO A 97 7.80 -12.56 -3.69
C PRO A 97 8.65 -13.42 -4.60
N SER A 98 9.97 -13.21 -4.64
CA SER A 98 10.89 -14.01 -5.48
C SER A 98 10.83 -15.49 -5.14
N ALA A 99 10.67 -15.82 -3.86
CA ALA A 99 10.51 -17.19 -3.39
C ALA A 99 9.26 -17.90 -3.92
N LEU A 100 8.26 -17.14 -4.45
CA LEU A 100 6.99 -17.67 -4.92
C LEU A 100 6.70 -17.39 -6.41
N GLN A 101 7.52 -16.59 -7.08
CA GLN A 101 7.33 -16.26 -8.50
C GLN A 101 7.37 -17.48 -9.42
N SER A 102 6.63 -17.44 -10.52
CA SER A 102 6.79 -18.41 -11.61
C SER A 102 8.09 -18.17 -12.41
N ALA A 103 8.55 -19.19 -13.16
CA ALA A 103 9.79 -19.11 -13.93
C ALA A 103 9.80 -17.97 -14.98
N ASP A 104 8.65 -17.61 -15.51
CA ASP A 104 8.47 -16.58 -16.55
C ASP A 104 8.29 -15.16 -15.99
N SER A 105 8.61 -14.96 -14.72
CA SER A 105 8.45 -13.66 -14.07
C SER A 105 9.35 -12.60 -14.67
N LYS A 106 8.76 -11.50 -15.12
CA LYS A 106 9.50 -10.28 -15.48
C LYS A 106 9.83 -9.49 -14.22
N ILE A 107 11.07 -9.08 -14.08
CA ILE A 107 11.51 -8.17 -13.04
C ILE A 107 11.42 -6.75 -13.61
N CYS A 108 10.58 -5.94 -13.02
CA CYS A 108 10.47 -4.52 -13.31
C CYS A 108 11.47 -3.70 -12.47
N PHE A 109 11.45 -2.39 -12.62
CA PHE A 109 12.23 -1.48 -11.80
C PHE A 109 12.08 -1.80 -10.30
N TYR A 110 13.12 -1.60 -9.49
CA TYR A 110 13.21 -1.89 -8.05
C TYR A 110 12.79 -3.31 -7.62
N GLY A 111 12.97 -4.30 -8.48
CA GLY A 111 12.70 -5.70 -8.14
C GLY A 111 11.22 -6.08 -8.10
N PHE A 112 10.31 -5.23 -8.58
CA PHE A 112 8.89 -5.55 -8.69
C PHE A 112 8.67 -6.69 -9.67
N ARG A 113 7.99 -7.76 -9.21
CA ARG A 113 7.72 -8.96 -10.00
C ARG A 113 6.25 -9.06 -10.32
N ASN A 114 5.97 -9.12 -11.61
CA ASN A 114 4.62 -9.23 -12.14
C ASN A 114 4.42 -10.62 -12.76
N SER A 115 4.13 -11.61 -11.94
CA SER A 115 3.89 -12.99 -12.36
C SER A 115 2.86 -13.67 -11.49
N PRO A 116 2.19 -14.73 -11.97
CA PRO A 116 1.44 -15.61 -11.10
C PRO A 116 2.37 -16.37 -10.13
N PRO A 117 1.85 -16.89 -9.03
CA PRO A 117 2.64 -17.71 -8.12
C PRO A 117 2.94 -19.07 -8.77
N ARG A 118 4.14 -19.62 -8.51
CA ARG A 118 4.46 -21.00 -8.90
C ARG A 118 3.66 -22.05 -8.12
N SER A 119 3.06 -21.70 -7.00
CA SER A 119 2.20 -22.53 -6.15
C SER A 119 1.03 -21.73 -5.60
N TRP A 120 -0.17 -22.05 -6.08
CA TRP A 120 -1.40 -21.46 -5.56
C TRP A 120 -1.71 -21.86 -4.12
N LYS A 121 -1.22 -23.03 -3.69
CA LYS A 121 -1.33 -23.46 -2.29
C LYS A 121 -0.53 -22.50 -1.40
N THR A 122 0.74 -22.29 -1.70
CA THR A 122 1.62 -21.40 -0.93
C THR A 122 1.14 -19.94 -0.98
N TRP A 123 0.60 -19.50 -2.13
CA TRP A 123 -0.03 -18.18 -2.22
C TRP A 123 -1.19 -18.01 -1.22
N LYS A 124 -2.08 -19.01 -1.14
CA LYS A 124 -3.19 -18.98 -0.16
C LYS A 124 -2.68 -18.96 1.27
N GLU A 125 -1.63 -19.75 1.57
CA GLU A 125 -0.99 -19.78 2.89
C GLU A 125 -0.38 -18.43 3.25
N LEU A 126 0.32 -17.76 2.31
CA LEU A 126 0.87 -16.42 2.49
C LEU A 126 -0.24 -15.39 2.79
N ILE A 127 -1.29 -15.35 1.97
CA ILE A 127 -2.37 -14.39 2.17
C ILE A 127 -3.13 -14.65 3.47
N ALA A 128 -3.36 -15.91 3.83
CA ALA A 128 -3.98 -16.27 5.11
C ALA A 128 -3.11 -15.84 6.30
N ALA A 129 -1.79 -16.04 6.23
CA ALA A 129 -0.85 -15.61 7.25
C ALA A 129 -0.77 -14.09 7.35
N PHE A 130 -0.72 -13.39 6.21
CA PHE A 130 -0.77 -11.93 6.14
C PHE A 130 -2.03 -11.37 6.82
N THR A 131 -3.21 -11.88 6.45
CA THR A 131 -4.49 -11.44 7.03
C THR A 131 -4.52 -11.70 8.53
N ARG A 132 -4.05 -12.88 8.98
CA ARG A 132 -3.99 -13.21 10.41
C ARG A 132 -3.09 -12.25 11.17
N ALA A 133 -1.90 -11.97 10.67
CA ALA A 133 -0.96 -11.03 11.31
C ALA A 133 -1.57 -9.62 11.46
N LEU A 134 -2.30 -9.15 10.45
CA LEU A 134 -2.99 -7.87 10.53
C LEU A 134 -4.14 -7.90 11.55
N LEU A 135 -4.95 -8.96 11.55
CA LEU A 135 -6.05 -9.13 12.52
C LEU A 135 -5.53 -9.20 13.95
N GLU A 136 -4.46 -9.93 14.20
CA GLU A 136 -3.83 -10.04 15.52
C GLU A 136 -3.27 -8.72 16.04
N HIS A 137 -2.74 -7.88 15.13
CA HIS A 137 -2.11 -6.62 15.51
C HIS A 137 -3.09 -5.44 15.60
N PHE A 138 -3.99 -5.29 14.62
CA PHE A 138 -4.88 -4.12 14.51
C PHE A 138 -6.31 -4.39 14.98
N GLY A 139 -6.70 -5.66 15.09
CA GLY A 139 -8.06 -6.06 15.44
C GLY A 139 -9.02 -6.09 14.26
N GLU A 140 -10.13 -6.76 14.43
CA GLU A 140 -11.12 -7.01 13.37
C GLU A 140 -11.82 -5.72 12.92
N GLU A 141 -12.13 -4.82 13.84
CA GLU A 141 -12.85 -3.58 13.54
C GLU A 141 -12.02 -2.64 12.66
N GLU A 142 -10.71 -2.55 12.86
CA GLU A 142 -9.84 -1.73 12.01
C GLU A 142 -9.68 -2.34 10.61
N ILE A 143 -9.66 -3.66 10.49
CA ILE A 143 -9.46 -4.33 9.19
C ILE A 143 -10.72 -4.28 8.31
N LYS A 144 -11.91 -4.15 8.89
CA LYS A 144 -13.19 -4.07 8.16
C LYS A 144 -13.48 -2.69 7.57
N THR A 145 -12.78 -1.66 7.97
CA THR A 145 -13.03 -0.26 7.59
C THR A 145 -12.07 0.24 6.54
#